data_cdbb8a835b174649bcf80a2438ed17d4
#
_entry.id   cdbb8a835b174649bcf80a2438ed17d4
#
_cell.length_a   1.000
_cell.length_b   1.000
_cell.length_c   1.000
_cell.angle_alpha   90.00
_cell.angle_beta   90.00
_cell.angle_gamma   90.00
#
_symmetry.space_group_name_H-M   'P 1'
#
loop_
_entity.id
_entity.type
_entity.pdbx_description
1 polymer ?
#
loop_
_entity_poly.entity_id
_entity_poly.type
_entity_poly.pdbx_seq_one_letter_code
_entity_poly.pdbx_strand_id
1 'polypeptide(L)'
;IKGRQQGGVTLRFPTIEEVAKRGIEYEEKMTMSILFSDRQIFVIKGYPKIEWPSDWAWKDSVISDNCVHPVVREAIYRCIHRLVSKVIIKNDQNEILMAKVMRGHFKGLWTLPGGYMDHDEEPSEGCVRETFEELGIEITLNKNAPVITQQIFNDEGVSFVSFTYQATWNGTVEDMNLLTEEIADARWFTFEEATANAVSFFDSEALKNHN
;
A
#
# COMPACT_ATOMS: atom_id res chain seq x y z
N ILE A 1 10.76 14.96 25.35
CA ILE A 1 10.03 14.32 26.44
C ILE A 1 11.04 13.55 27.28
N LYS A 2 11.44 14.16 28.41
CA LYS A 2 12.34 13.52 29.37
C LYS A 2 11.69 12.25 29.91
N GLY A 3 12.30 11.11 29.73
CA GLY A 3 11.85 9.84 30.26
C GLY A 3 11.61 8.73 29.26
N ARG A 4 11.39 9.03 27.96
CA ARG A 4 11.22 8.00 26.92
C ARG A 4 12.51 7.51 26.27
N GLN A 5 13.65 8.10 26.65
CA GLN A 5 14.96 7.82 26.04
C GLN A 5 15.96 7.14 26.98
N GLN A 6 15.59 6.83 28.23
CA GLN A 6 16.52 6.11 29.10
C GLN A 6 16.70 4.67 28.64
N GLY A 7 17.89 4.37 28.17
CA GLY A 7 18.28 3.03 27.70
C GLY A 7 17.85 2.67 26.28
N GLY A 8 17.31 3.59 25.49
CA GLY A 8 16.89 3.35 24.12
C GLY A 8 17.97 3.70 23.09
N VAL A 9 17.91 3.06 21.93
CA VAL A 9 18.66 3.47 20.75
C VAL A 9 17.98 4.65 20.11
N THR A 10 18.68 5.78 19.97
CA THR A 10 18.17 6.92 19.22
C THR A 10 18.42 6.66 17.73
N LEU A 11 17.34 6.40 16.99
CA LEU A 11 17.40 6.35 15.53
C LEU A 11 17.33 7.77 14.99
N ARG A 12 18.24 8.12 14.09
CA ARG A 12 18.26 9.40 13.38
C ARG A 12 18.67 9.18 11.93
N PHE A 13 18.27 10.07 11.08
CA PHE A 13 18.81 10.09 9.72
C PHE A 13 20.30 10.42 9.74
N PRO A 14 21.11 9.82 8.84
CA PRO A 14 22.50 10.21 8.70
C PRO A 14 22.61 11.64 8.20
N THR A 15 23.70 12.33 8.55
CA THR A 15 24.02 13.63 7.94
C THR A 15 24.63 13.41 6.55
N ILE A 16 24.65 14.47 5.72
CA ILE A 16 25.28 14.41 4.38
C ILE A 16 26.77 14.04 4.50
N GLU A 17 27.44 14.57 5.52
CA GLU A 17 28.87 14.27 5.78
C GLU A 17 29.07 12.79 6.16
N GLU A 18 28.15 12.22 6.92
CA GLU A 18 28.21 10.79 7.29
C GLU A 18 27.99 9.89 6.09
N VAL A 19 27.08 10.26 5.18
CA VAL A 19 26.84 9.54 3.92
C VAL A 19 28.07 9.62 3.02
N ALA A 20 28.63 10.82 2.84
CA ALA A 20 29.82 11.06 2.06
C ALA A 20 31.05 10.31 2.61
N LYS A 21 31.22 10.30 3.94
CA LYS A 21 32.32 9.57 4.61
C LYS A 21 32.25 8.06 4.38
N ARG A 22 31.04 7.52 4.16
CA ARG A 22 30.84 6.09 3.84
C ARG A 22 31.03 5.80 2.36
N GLY A 23 31.28 6.81 1.53
CA GLY A 23 31.44 6.66 0.08
C GLY A 23 30.14 6.26 -0.64
N ILE A 24 28.98 6.53 -0.05
CA ILE A 24 27.69 6.21 -0.65
C ILE A 24 27.32 7.33 -1.62
N GLU A 25 27.36 7.02 -2.91
CA GLU A 25 26.76 7.88 -3.93
C GLU A 25 25.24 7.67 -3.97
N TYR A 26 24.49 8.74 -4.22
CA TYR A 26 23.04 8.67 -4.34
C TYR A 26 22.54 9.65 -5.41
N GLU A 27 21.37 9.34 -5.95
CA GLU A 27 20.60 10.25 -6.78
C GLU A 27 19.62 11.03 -5.89
N GLU A 28 19.74 12.34 -5.84
CA GLU A 28 18.78 13.17 -5.13
C GLU A 28 17.45 13.19 -5.88
N LYS A 29 16.36 12.83 -5.20
CA LYS A 29 15.01 12.84 -5.73
C LYS A 29 14.22 14.05 -5.26
N MET A 30 14.44 14.46 -4.03
CA MET A 30 13.72 15.59 -3.42
C MET A 30 14.52 16.16 -2.25
N THR A 31 14.44 17.45 -2.07
CA THR A 31 14.85 18.13 -0.83
C THR A 31 13.64 18.77 -0.19
N MET A 32 13.34 18.39 1.04
CA MET A 32 12.27 18.95 1.85
C MET A 32 12.86 19.88 2.89
N SER A 33 12.15 20.97 3.18
CA SER A 33 12.44 21.86 4.29
C SER A 33 11.40 21.66 5.38
N ILE A 34 11.85 21.33 6.59
CA ILE A 34 10.99 21.11 7.75
C ILE A 34 11.36 22.15 8.81
N LEU A 35 10.38 22.93 9.25
CA LEU A 35 10.53 23.80 10.39
C LEU A 35 10.28 23.01 11.68
N PHE A 36 11.33 22.77 12.45
CA PHE A 36 11.23 22.09 13.74
C PHE A 36 11.57 23.09 14.85
N SER A 37 10.55 23.48 15.60
CA SER A 37 10.63 24.61 16.56
C SER A 37 11.05 25.89 15.85
N ASP A 38 12.25 26.37 16.12
CA ASP A 38 12.87 27.59 15.56
C ASP A 38 13.96 27.30 14.53
N ARG A 39 14.14 26.02 14.17
CA ARG A 39 15.19 25.56 13.26
C ARG A 39 14.60 25.02 11.97
N GLN A 40 15.15 25.50 10.87
CA GLN A 40 14.88 24.93 9.56
C GLN A 40 15.84 23.76 9.32
N ILE A 41 15.27 22.58 9.09
CA ILE A 41 16.01 21.35 8.80
C ILE A 41 15.74 20.99 7.35
N PHE A 42 16.80 20.71 6.60
CA PHE A 42 16.71 20.20 5.25
C PHE A 42 16.88 18.68 5.27
N VAL A 43 15.94 17.96 4.66
CA VAL A 43 15.98 16.51 4.52
C VAL A 43 16.03 16.18 3.05
N ILE A 44 17.05 15.43 2.66
CA ILE A 44 17.24 14.97 1.28
C ILE A 44 16.73 13.54 1.16
N LYS A 45 15.76 13.32 0.27
CA LYS A 45 15.38 12.00 -0.19
C LYS A 45 16.33 11.61 -1.33
N GLY A 46 17.15 10.61 -1.10
CA GLY A 46 18.12 10.13 -2.07
C GLY A 46 18.02 8.62 -2.29
N TYR A 47 18.16 8.18 -3.54
CA TYR A 47 18.31 6.78 -3.88
C TYR A 47 19.81 6.43 -3.96
N PRO A 48 20.30 5.50 -3.14
CA PRO A 48 21.69 5.11 -3.18
C PRO A 48 22.02 4.40 -4.50
N LYS A 49 23.15 4.77 -5.12
CA LYS A 49 23.69 4.12 -6.32
C LYS A 49 24.56 2.93 -5.93
N ILE A 50 23.95 1.96 -5.29
CA ILE A 50 24.61 0.73 -4.86
C ILE A 50 23.89 -0.47 -5.47
N GLU A 51 24.60 -1.57 -5.62
CA GLU A 51 23.95 -2.85 -5.81
C GLU A 51 23.18 -3.18 -4.51
N TRP A 52 21.89 -3.48 -4.64
CA TRP A 52 21.05 -3.76 -3.47
C TRP A 52 21.50 -5.07 -2.84
N PRO A 53 21.97 -5.06 -1.58
CA PRO A 53 22.39 -6.28 -0.93
C PRO A 53 21.28 -7.33 -0.90
N SER A 54 21.60 -8.55 -1.25
CA SER A 54 20.62 -9.65 -1.34
C SER A 54 19.99 -10.02 0.00
N ASP A 55 20.63 -9.65 1.10
CA ASP A 55 20.14 -9.84 2.46
C ASP A 55 19.32 -8.65 2.99
N TRP A 56 19.19 -7.59 2.21
CA TRP A 56 18.32 -6.48 2.54
C TRP A 56 16.92 -6.73 1.98
N ALA A 57 15.93 -6.54 2.84
CA ALA A 57 14.54 -6.58 2.40
C ALA A 57 14.19 -5.33 1.59
N TRP A 58 13.37 -5.50 0.58
CA TRP A 58 12.69 -4.40 -0.06
C TRP A 58 11.72 -3.71 0.93
N LYS A 59 11.35 -2.45 0.63
CA LYS A 59 10.46 -1.67 1.51
C LYS A 59 9.19 -2.45 1.91
N ASP A 60 8.62 -3.21 0.99
CA ASP A 60 7.39 -3.96 1.20
C ASP A 60 7.61 -5.19 2.09
N SER A 61 8.75 -5.85 1.94
CA SER A 61 9.17 -6.94 2.83
C SER A 61 9.44 -6.45 4.26
N VAL A 62 9.98 -5.23 4.42
CA VAL A 62 10.19 -4.62 5.74
C VAL A 62 8.87 -4.45 6.50
N ILE A 63 7.78 -4.17 5.78
CA ILE A 63 6.45 -4.03 6.39
C ILE A 63 5.83 -5.38 6.73
N SER A 64 6.02 -6.38 5.87
CA SER A 64 5.30 -7.67 5.94
C SER A 64 6.06 -8.77 6.66
N ASP A 65 7.37 -8.68 6.78
CA ASP A 65 8.21 -9.71 7.38
C ASP A 65 8.89 -9.26 8.69
N ASN A 66 9.84 -10.05 9.17
CA ASN A 66 10.51 -9.85 10.45
C ASN A 66 11.80 -9.02 10.36
N CYS A 67 12.04 -8.25 9.31
CA CYS A 67 13.24 -7.40 9.19
C CYS A 67 13.28 -6.28 10.24
N VAL A 68 12.10 -5.85 10.71
CA VAL A 68 11.97 -4.89 11.82
C VAL A 68 11.52 -5.63 13.07
N HIS A 69 12.15 -5.32 14.20
CA HIS A 69 11.76 -5.93 15.47
C HIS A 69 10.25 -5.79 15.71
N PRO A 70 9.52 -6.86 16.07
CA PRO A 70 8.05 -6.86 16.15
C PRO A 70 7.47 -5.73 17.00
N VAL A 71 8.10 -5.40 18.14
CA VAL A 71 7.65 -4.29 19.01
C VAL A 71 7.76 -2.93 18.32
N VAL A 72 8.82 -2.70 17.53
CA VAL A 72 9.01 -1.45 16.79
C VAL A 72 7.99 -1.34 15.67
N ARG A 73 7.81 -2.41 14.91
CA ARG A 73 6.79 -2.50 13.87
C ARG A 73 5.39 -2.22 14.42
N GLU A 74 5.04 -2.89 15.51
CA GLU A 74 3.77 -2.72 16.20
C GLU A 74 3.56 -1.29 16.70
N ALA A 75 4.58 -0.66 17.27
CA ALA A 75 4.52 0.71 17.74
C ALA A 75 4.26 1.70 16.59
N ILE A 76 4.87 1.48 15.43
CA ILE A 76 4.63 2.31 14.23
C ILE A 76 3.20 2.11 13.74
N TYR A 77 2.73 0.87 13.62
CA TYR A 77 1.39 0.58 13.11
C TYR A 77 0.27 1.15 14.00
N ARG A 78 0.49 1.19 15.30
CA ARG A 78 -0.46 1.80 16.25
C ARG A 78 -0.49 3.33 16.19
N CYS A 79 0.51 3.95 15.60
CA CYS A 79 0.62 5.43 15.51
C CYS A 79 0.09 5.99 14.19
N ILE A 80 -0.14 5.17 13.18
CA ILE A 80 -0.54 5.61 11.84
C ILE A 80 -1.73 4.81 11.30
N HIS A 81 -2.52 5.46 10.45
CA HIS A 81 -3.45 4.76 9.57
C HIS A 81 -2.73 4.42 8.26
N ARG A 82 -2.85 3.18 7.83
CA ARG A 82 -2.33 2.76 6.52
C ARG A 82 -3.37 3.14 5.46
N LEU A 83 -2.91 3.82 4.43
CA LEU A 83 -3.76 4.22 3.32
C LEU A 83 -3.73 3.12 2.26
N VAL A 84 -4.91 2.75 1.78
CA VAL A 84 -5.11 1.73 0.74
C VAL A 84 -5.95 2.34 -0.36
N SER A 85 -5.61 2.07 -1.60
CA SER A 85 -6.42 2.45 -2.75
C SER A 85 -6.87 1.21 -3.51
N LYS A 86 -8.17 1.10 -3.78
CA LYS A 86 -8.79 -0.08 -4.36
C LYS A 86 -9.78 0.30 -5.45
N VAL A 87 -10.19 -0.68 -6.26
CA VAL A 87 -11.16 -0.45 -7.33
C VAL A 87 -12.21 -1.56 -7.43
N ILE A 88 -13.46 -1.15 -7.63
CA ILE A 88 -14.54 -2.02 -8.12
C ILE A 88 -14.52 -1.92 -9.64
N ILE A 89 -14.04 -2.96 -10.30
CA ILE A 89 -14.02 -3.05 -11.76
C ILE A 89 -15.24 -3.85 -12.19
N LYS A 90 -16.06 -3.28 -13.08
CA LYS A 90 -17.24 -3.93 -13.65
C LYS A 90 -17.08 -4.17 -15.14
N ASN A 91 -17.62 -5.29 -15.62
CA ASN A 91 -17.82 -5.55 -17.04
C ASN A 91 -19.26 -5.15 -17.49
N ASP A 92 -19.55 -5.33 -18.77
CA ASP A 92 -20.89 -5.02 -19.34
C ASP A 92 -22.00 -5.92 -18.80
N GLN A 93 -21.68 -7.04 -18.17
CA GLN A 93 -22.61 -7.94 -17.49
C GLN A 93 -22.86 -7.54 -16.03
N ASN A 94 -22.23 -6.42 -15.56
CA ASN A 94 -22.22 -5.98 -14.18
C ASN A 94 -21.55 -6.97 -13.21
N GLU A 95 -20.71 -7.86 -13.70
CA GLU A 95 -19.88 -8.69 -12.86
C GLU A 95 -18.69 -7.87 -12.31
N ILE A 96 -18.21 -8.26 -11.15
CA ILE A 96 -17.13 -7.59 -10.42
C ILE A 96 -15.87 -8.44 -10.49
N LEU A 97 -14.77 -7.82 -10.88
CA LEU A 97 -13.46 -8.46 -10.91
C LEU A 97 -12.90 -8.52 -9.49
N MET A 98 -12.51 -9.72 -9.05
CA MET A 98 -11.82 -9.93 -7.79
C MET A 98 -10.50 -10.66 -8.01
N ALA A 99 -9.54 -10.37 -7.16
CA ALA A 99 -8.21 -10.98 -7.15
C ALA A 99 -8.03 -11.87 -5.91
N LYS A 100 -7.39 -13.03 -6.07
CA LYS A 100 -7.08 -13.95 -4.99
C LYS A 100 -5.65 -13.74 -4.51
N VAL A 101 -5.49 -13.33 -3.26
CA VAL A 101 -4.21 -12.90 -2.69
C VAL A 101 -3.29 -14.07 -2.38
N MET A 102 -1.99 -13.95 -2.73
CA MET A 102 -0.97 -14.98 -2.47
C MET A 102 -0.19 -14.77 -1.17
N ARG A 103 -0.15 -13.55 -0.64
CA ARG A 103 0.67 -13.20 0.53
C ARG A 103 -0.08 -12.30 1.52
N GLY A 104 0.50 -12.07 2.70
CA GLY A 104 -0.05 -11.16 3.69
C GLY A 104 -1.24 -11.70 4.46
N HIS A 105 -1.97 -10.80 5.11
CA HIS A 105 -3.06 -11.14 6.03
C HIS A 105 -4.23 -11.85 5.34
N PHE A 106 -4.52 -11.51 4.09
CA PHE A 106 -5.63 -12.07 3.31
C PHE A 106 -5.22 -13.20 2.36
N LYS A 107 -4.08 -13.85 2.60
CA LYS A 107 -3.59 -14.93 1.76
C LYS A 107 -4.65 -16.01 1.52
N GLY A 108 -4.86 -16.34 0.25
CA GLY A 108 -5.82 -17.35 -0.20
C GLY A 108 -7.27 -16.87 -0.27
N LEU A 109 -7.52 -15.60 0.03
CA LEU A 109 -8.85 -15.02 0.05
C LEU A 109 -9.05 -14.04 -1.12
N TRP A 110 -10.31 -13.74 -1.44
CA TRP A 110 -10.69 -12.85 -2.52
C TRP A 110 -10.84 -11.42 -2.05
N THR A 111 -10.25 -10.48 -2.77
CA THR A 111 -10.32 -9.04 -2.49
C THR A 111 -10.60 -8.27 -3.77
N LEU A 112 -11.05 -7.03 -3.63
CA LEU A 112 -11.01 -6.07 -4.74
C LEU A 112 -9.55 -5.78 -5.09
N PRO A 113 -9.19 -5.57 -6.37
CA PRO A 113 -7.85 -5.15 -6.78
C PRO A 113 -7.43 -3.85 -6.09
N GLY A 114 -6.13 -3.73 -5.80
CA GLY A 114 -5.54 -2.55 -5.18
C GLY A 114 -4.73 -2.85 -3.92
N GLY A 115 -3.93 -1.89 -3.51
CA GLY A 115 -2.94 -2.07 -2.45
C GLY A 115 -2.62 -0.80 -1.68
N TYR A 116 -1.42 -0.76 -1.11
CA TYR A 116 -0.97 0.38 -0.33
C TYR A 116 -0.59 1.56 -1.22
N MET A 117 -0.99 2.74 -0.79
CA MET A 117 -0.56 3.96 -1.43
C MET A 117 0.91 4.25 -1.17
N ASP A 118 1.61 4.72 -2.18
CA ASP A 118 2.92 5.34 -2.03
C ASP A 118 2.76 6.77 -1.48
N HIS A 119 3.84 7.30 -0.88
CA HIS A 119 3.80 8.57 -0.15
C HIS A 119 3.66 9.83 -1.02
N ASP A 120 3.84 9.70 -2.33
CA ASP A 120 3.88 10.78 -3.31
C ASP A 120 2.86 10.59 -4.44
N GLU A 121 1.80 9.81 -4.21
CA GLU A 121 0.72 9.60 -5.17
C GLU A 121 -0.66 9.97 -4.59
N GLU A 122 -1.55 10.40 -5.47
CA GLU A 122 -2.96 10.56 -5.12
C GLU A 122 -3.66 9.19 -5.05
N PRO A 123 -4.73 9.05 -4.23
CA PRO A 123 -5.44 7.77 -4.12
C PRO A 123 -5.94 7.19 -5.44
N SER A 124 -6.32 8.03 -6.39
CA SER A 124 -6.73 7.61 -7.73
C SER A 124 -5.57 7.06 -8.57
N GLU A 125 -4.38 7.64 -8.43
CA GLU A 125 -3.17 7.18 -9.11
C GLU A 125 -2.71 5.84 -8.55
N GLY A 126 -2.67 5.71 -7.22
CA GLY A 126 -2.34 4.45 -6.54
C GLY A 126 -3.28 3.31 -6.93
N CYS A 127 -4.57 3.59 -7.07
CA CYS A 127 -5.56 2.63 -7.52
C CYS A 127 -5.24 2.09 -8.94
N VAL A 128 -4.90 2.97 -9.89
CA VAL A 128 -4.56 2.60 -11.27
C VAL A 128 -3.24 1.84 -11.31
N ARG A 129 -2.22 2.31 -10.58
CA ARG A 129 -0.90 1.65 -10.48
C ARG A 129 -1.02 0.24 -9.93
N GLU A 130 -1.66 0.07 -8.77
CA GLU A 130 -1.83 -1.24 -8.14
C GLU A 130 -2.58 -2.22 -9.04
N THR A 131 -3.65 -1.75 -9.71
CA THR A 131 -4.39 -2.60 -10.66
C THR A 131 -3.51 -3.06 -11.82
N PHE A 132 -2.66 -2.17 -12.34
CA PHE A 132 -1.73 -2.54 -13.40
C PHE A 132 -0.64 -3.49 -12.89
N GLU A 133 -0.09 -3.25 -11.70
CA GLU A 133 0.93 -4.12 -11.10
C GLU A 133 0.39 -5.51 -10.79
N GLU A 134 -0.80 -5.62 -10.20
CA GLU A 134 -1.40 -6.89 -9.80
C GLU A 134 -1.96 -7.71 -10.98
N LEU A 135 -2.64 -7.04 -11.91
CA LEU A 135 -3.43 -7.70 -12.94
C LEU A 135 -2.91 -7.48 -14.37
N GLY A 136 -1.98 -6.54 -14.57
CA GLY A 136 -1.46 -6.18 -15.89
C GLY A 136 -2.46 -5.49 -16.81
N ILE A 137 -3.53 -4.91 -16.28
CA ILE A 137 -4.56 -4.24 -17.05
C ILE A 137 -4.56 -2.73 -16.82
N GLU A 138 -4.80 -1.97 -17.88
CA GLU A 138 -5.01 -0.53 -17.80
C GLU A 138 -6.49 -0.23 -17.59
N ILE A 139 -6.81 0.57 -16.58
CA ILE A 139 -8.17 1.00 -16.27
C ILE A 139 -8.31 2.51 -16.32
N THR A 140 -9.52 2.96 -16.61
CA THR A 140 -9.91 4.36 -16.46
C THR A 140 -10.98 4.46 -15.37
N LEU A 141 -10.68 5.26 -14.35
CA LEU A 141 -11.61 5.44 -13.24
C LEU A 141 -12.84 6.24 -13.67
N ASN A 142 -13.98 5.85 -13.16
CA ASN A 142 -15.20 6.63 -13.30
C ASN A 142 -15.05 7.95 -12.54
N LYS A 143 -15.82 8.98 -12.94
CA LYS A 143 -15.75 10.32 -12.33
C LYS A 143 -16.41 10.41 -10.96
N ASN A 144 -16.91 9.31 -10.42
CA ASN A 144 -17.54 9.27 -9.11
C ASN A 144 -16.51 9.47 -8.00
N ALA A 145 -16.92 10.07 -6.90
CA ALA A 145 -16.10 10.11 -5.71
C ALA A 145 -15.85 8.68 -5.16
N PRO A 146 -14.67 8.40 -4.58
CA PRO A 146 -14.42 7.10 -3.99
C PRO A 146 -15.29 6.86 -2.75
N VAL A 147 -15.61 5.60 -2.49
CA VAL A 147 -16.13 5.18 -1.19
C VAL A 147 -14.95 5.16 -0.21
N ILE A 148 -15.04 5.97 0.85
CA ILE A 148 -14.01 6.02 1.87
C ILE A 148 -14.47 5.20 3.07
N THR A 149 -13.68 4.21 3.45
CA THR A 149 -13.94 3.35 4.60
C THR A 149 -12.75 3.35 5.55
N GLN A 150 -13.04 3.22 6.83
CA GLN A 150 -12.02 3.10 7.87
C GLN A 150 -12.24 1.81 8.65
N GLN A 151 -11.18 1.06 8.87
CA GLN A 151 -11.19 -0.11 9.73
C GLN A 151 -10.11 0.00 10.79
N ILE A 152 -10.49 -0.27 12.03
CA ILE A 152 -9.59 -0.33 13.18
C ILE A 152 -9.56 -1.76 13.67
N PHE A 153 -8.40 -2.39 13.60
CA PHE A 153 -8.15 -3.72 14.16
C PHE A 153 -7.67 -3.57 15.60
N ASN A 154 -8.58 -3.63 16.55
CA ASN A 154 -8.25 -3.43 17.97
C ASN A 154 -7.25 -4.44 18.52
N ASP A 155 -7.34 -5.69 18.09
CA ASP A 155 -6.52 -6.78 18.61
C ASP A 155 -5.12 -6.80 17.97
N GLU A 156 -5.03 -6.44 16.68
CA GLU A 156 -3.77 -6.41 15.93
C GLU A 156 -3.10 -5.04 15.92
N GLY A 157 -3.79 -4.00 16.37
CA GLY A 157 -3.26 -2.64 16.45
C GLY A 157 -3.02 -1.96 15.10
N VAL A 158 -3.61 -2.48 14.02
CA VAL A 158 -3.45 -1.97 12.66
C VAL A 158 -4.73 -1.26 12.25
N SER A 159 -4.60 -0.04 11.73
CA SER A 159 -5.71 0.75 11.25
C SER A 159 -5.54 1.10 9.78
N PHE A 160 -6.62 1.05 9.02
CA PHE A 160 -6.64 1.33 7.58
C PHE A 160 -7.66 2.40 7.25
N VAL A 161 -7.34 3.21 6.24
CA VAL A 161 -8.30 4.02 5.49
C VAL A 161 -8.22 3.60 4.04
N SER A 162 -9.34 3.16 3.47
CA SER A 162 -9.43 2.72 2.08
C SER A 162 -10.20 3.74 1.25
N PHE A 163 -9.66 4.04 0.07
CA PHE A 163 -10.30 4.80 -1.00
C PHE A 163 -10.67 3.81 -2.10
N THR A 164 -11.96 3.50 -2.27
CA THR A 164 -12.40 2.54 -3.28
C THR A 164 -13.10 3.26 -4.42
N TYR A 165 -12.47 3.22 -5.57
CA TYR A 165 -12.94 3.81 -6.83
C TYR A 165 -13.78 2.82 -7.62
N GLN A 166 -14.30 3.28 -8.76
CA GLN A 166 -15.02 2.45 -9.73
C GLN A 166 -14.39 2.60 -11.11
N ALA A 167 -14.36 1.51 -11.84
CA ALA A 167 -13.92 1.47 -13.23
C ALA A 167 -14.75 0.47 -14.04
N THR A 168 -14.69 0.60 -15.36
CA THR A 168 -15.25 -0.38 -16.28
C THR A 168 -14.10 -0.98 -17.10
N TRP A 169 -14.11 -2.30 -17.24
CA TRP A 169 -13.16 -3.02 -18.10
C TRP A 169 -13.85 -4.28 -18.65
N ASN A 170 -13.76 -4.50 -19.96
CA ASN A 170 -14.50 -5.54 -20.68
C ASN A 170 -13.60 -6.64 -21.25
N GLY A 171 -12.37 -6.76 -20.75
CA GLY A 171 -11.47 -7.87 -21.10
C GLY A 171 -11.81 -9.17 -20.38
N THR A 172 -11.17 -10.23 -20.79
CA THR A 172 -11.28 -11.55 -20.18
C THR A 172 -10.11 -11.82 -19.22
N VAL A 173 -10.20 -12.85 -18.40
CA VAL A 173 -9.11 -13.21 -17.47
C VAL A 173 -7.83 -13.58 -18.23
N GLU A 174 -7.96 -14.11 -19.45
CA GLU A 174 -6.85 -14.44 -20.33
C GLU A 174 -6.09 -13.22 -20.87
N ASP A 175 -6.72 -12.04 -20.84
CA ASP A 175 -6.09 -10.76 -21.22
C ASP A 175 -5.24 -10.16 -20.08
N MET A 176 -5.29 -10.75 -18.89
CA MET A 176 -4.55 -10.28 -17.72
C MET A 176 -3.14 -10.87 -17.66
N ASN A 177 -2.22 -10.10 -17.09
CA ASN A 177 -0.88 -10.57 -16.76
C ASN A 177 -0.67 -10.49 -15.24
N LEU A 178 -1.12 -11.52 -14.53
CA LEU A 178 -1.11 -11.54 -13.08
C LEU A 178 0.32 -11.52 -12.52
N LEU A 179 0.57 -10.67 -11.54
CA LEU A 179 1.79 -10.71 -10.73
C LEU A 179 1.69 -11.92 -9.76
N THR A 180 2.18 -13.07 -10.23
CA THR A 180 1.98 -14.36 -9.55
C THR A 180 2.61 -14.48 -8.16
N GLU A 181 3.48 -13.55 -7.77
CA GLU A 181 4.00 -13.46 -6.41
C GLU A 181 2.98 -12.87 -5.42
N GLU A 182 2.01 -12.11 -5.93
CA GLU A 182 0.99 -11.42 -5.13
C GLU A 182 -0.41 -11.96 -5.37
N ILE A 183 -0.74 -12.30 -6.61
CA ILE A 183 -2.08 -12.71 -7.05
C ILE A 183 -2.05 -14.14 -7.59
N ALA A 184 -2.81 -15.02 -6.95
CA ALA A 184 -2.94 -16.43 -7.34
C ALA A 184 -3.90 -16.64 -8.50
N ASP A 185 -4.94 -15.82 -8.56
CA ASP A 185 -6.06 -16.00 -9.48
C ASP A 185 -6.85 -14.68 -9.58
N ALA A 186 -7.54 -14.47 -10.68
CA ALA A 186 -8.48 -13.37 -10.86
C ALA A 186 -9.74 -13.90 -11.55
N ARG A 187 -10.92 -13.44 -11.11
CA ARG A 187 -12.19 -13.90 -11.66
C ARG A 187 -13.26 -12.82 -11.63
N TRP A 188 -14.18 -12.95 -12.56
CA TRP A 188 -15.45 -12.25 -12.56
C TRP A 188 -16.43 -12.94 -11.62
N PHE A 189 -17.12 -12.16 -10.82
CA PHE A 189 -18.14 -12.59 -9.85
C PHE A 189 -19.42 -11.80 -10.05
N THR A 190 -20.55 -12.43 -9.85
CA THR A 190 -21.79 -11.66 -9.66
C THR A 190 -21.66 -10.76 -8.43
N PHE A 191 -22.50 -9.75 -8.33
CA PHE A 191 -22.49 -8.86 -7.16
C PHE A 191 -22.69 -9.61 -5.84
N GLU A 192 -23.60 -10.58 -5.82
CA GLU A 192 -23.88 -11.40 -4.65
C GLU A 192 -22.67 -12.26 -4.27
N GLU A 193 -22.05 -12.89 -5.24
CA GLU A 193 -20.83 -13.69 -5.02
C GLU A 193 -19.65 -12.83 -4.56
N ALA A 194 -19.43 -11.67 -5.20
CA ALA A 194 -18.38 -10.72 -4.79
C ALA A 194 -18.58 -10.27 -3.35
N THR A 195 -19.81 -9.91 -2.97
CA THR A 195 -20.13 -9.51 -1.60
C THR A 195 -19.94 -10.63 -0.59
N ALA A 196 -20.30 -11.88 -0.96
CA ALA A 196 -20.13 -13.05 -0.10
C ALA A 196 -18.66 -13.47 0.06
N ASN A 197 -17.82 -13.23 -0.94
CA ASN A 197 -16.40 -13.59 -0.94
C ASN A 197 -15.47 -12.46 -0.50
N ALA A 198 -15.94 -11.20 -0.47
CA ALA A 198 -15.14 -10.06 -0.03
C ALA A 198 -14.71 -10.23 1.43
N VAL A 199 -13.43 -10.49 1.63
CA VAL A 199 -12.90 -10.87 2.95
C VAL A 199 -12.65 -9.65 3.84
N SER A 200 -12.30 -8.51 3.25
CA SER A 200 -12.03 -7.32 4.04
C SER A 200 -13.31 -6.52 4.30
N PHE A 201 -13.35 -5.93 5.50
CA PHE A 201 -14.46 -5.03 5.87
C PHE A 201 -14.63 -3.89 4.85
N PHE A 202 -13.53 -3.27 4.43
CA PHE A 202 -13.62 -2.14 3.49
C PHE A 202 -14.05 -2.57 2.08
N ASP A 203 -13.71 -3.77 1.60
CA ASP A 203 -14.25 -4.31 0.34
C ASP A 203 -15.77 -4.53 0.44
N SER A 204 -16.21 -5.16 1.53
CA SER A 204 -17.62 -5.40 1.78
C SER A 204 -18.43 -4.10 1.89
N GLU A 205 -17.92 -3.11 2.62
CA GLU A 205 -18.58 -1.81 2.75
C GLU A 205 -18.56 -1.01 1.45
N ALA A 206 -17.45 -1.08 0.68
CA ALA A 206 -17.39 -0.44 -0.62
C ALA A 206 -18.39 -1.05 -1.60
N LEU A 207 -18.53 -2.38 -1.65
CA LEU A 207 -19.50 -3.06 -2.49
C LEU A 207 -20.96 -2.70 -2.13
N LYS A 208 -21.28 -2.53 -0.85
CA LYS A 208 -22.62 -2.10 -0.41
C LYS A 208 -22.94 -0.65 -0.77
N ASN A 209 -21.93 0.22 -0.83
CA ASN A 209 -22.09 1.67 -0.99
C ASN A 209 -21.63 2.20 -2.36
N HIS A 210 -21.53 1.35 -3.37
CA HIS A 210 -20.99 1.69 -4.68
C HIS A 210 -22.05 2.17 -5.71
N ASN A 211 -23.21 2.58 -5.31
CA ASN A 211 -24.30 3.05 -6.19
C ASN A 211 -24.01 4.39 -6.84
#